data_67b3a59a34534e8c35a5432c229a5431
#
_entry.id   67b3a59a34534e8c35a5432c229a5431
#
_cell.length_a   1.000
_cell.length_b   1.000
_cell.length_c   1.000
_cell.angle_alpha   90.00
_cell.angle_beta   90.00
_cell.angle_gamma   90.00
#
_symmetry.space_group_name_H-M   'P 1'
#
loop_
_entity.id
_entity.type
_entity.pdbx_description
1 polymer ?
#
loop_
_entity_poly.entity_id
_entity_poly.type
_entity_poly.pdbx_seq_one_letter_code
_entity_poly.pdbx_strand_id
1 'polypeptide(L)'
;MKHIKVKFKMLFIMVGVLIMLLFGTIFSANCMKDIRNESVMEMESSIRESYDKNIKSEVSAAVSVAKHYYDQYQSGILTEELAKKNAADQIRDMRYGDSGYFWIDQSDGTNVVLLGRDTE
;
A
#
# COMPACT_ATOMS: atom_id res chain seq x y z
N MET A 1 -21.68 9.51 -67.44
CA MET A 1 -21.17 9.73 -66.07
C MET A 1 -21.13 11.22 -65.79
N LYS A 2 -21.98 11.76 -64.88
CA LYS A 2 -22.09 13.20 -64.60
C LYS A 2 -20.79 13.71 -63.99
N HIS A 3 -20.13 14.67 -64.59
CA HIS A 3 -18.98 15.37 -64.03
C HIS A 3 -19.40 16.13 -62.79
N ILE A 4 -19.16 15.52 -61.62
CA ILE A 4 -19.27 16.24 -60.33
C ILE A 4 -18.29 17.40 -60.39
N LYS A 5 -18.78 18.62 -60.21
CA LYS A 5 -17.93 19.84 -60.28
C LYS A 5 -16.81 19.72 -59.27
N VAL A 6 -15.60 20.14 -59.61
CA VAL A 6 -14.38 20.05 -58.79
C VAL A 6 -14.60 20.54 -57.36
N LYS A 7 -15.42 21.58 -57.17
CA LYS A 7 -15.82 22.11 -55.89
C LYS A 7 -16.49 21.07 -54.96
N PHE A 8 -17.32 20.20 -55.51
CA PHE A 8 -17.97 19.11 -54.72
C PHE A 8 -16.98 18.02 -54.35
N LYS A 9 -16.02 17.72 -55.20
CA LYS A 9 -14.97 16.72 -54.84
C LYS A 9 -14.09 17.23 -53.71
N MET A 10 -13.70 18.51 -53.72
CA MET A 10 -12.94 19.11 -52.62
C MET A 10 -13.73 19.21 -51.33
N LEU A 11 -15.04 19.47 -51.39
CA LEU A 11 -15.91 19.47 -50.22
C LEU A 11 -15.98 18.08 -49.56
N PHE A 12 -16.15 17.04 -50.38
CA PHE A 12 -16.18 15.65 -49.87
C PHE A 12 -14.87 15.24 -49.19
N ILE A 13 -13.73 15.62 -49.74
CA ILE A 13 -12.44 15.32 -49.15
C ILE A 13 -12.28 16.09 -47.83
N MET A 14 -12.67 17.37 -47.76
CA MET A 14 -12.63 18.15 -46.50
C MET A 14 -13.52 17.54 -45.42
N VAL A 15 -14.73 17.16 -45.76
CA VAL A 15 -15.66 16.51 -44.83
C VAL A 15 -15.10 15.17 -44.33
N GLY A 16 -14.53 14.35 -45.21
CA GLY A 16 -13.88 13.10 -44.88
C GLY A 16 -12.74 13.25 -43.90
N VAL A 17 -11.87 14.25 -44.10
CA VAL A 17 -10.77 14.56 -43.18
C VAL A 17 -11.29 15.03 -41.82
N LEU A 18 -12.32 15.89 -41.80
CA LEU A 18 -12.96 16.32 -40.55
C LEU A 18 -13.54 15.18 -39.75
N ILE A 19 -14.22 14.26 -40.42
CA ILE A 19 -14.78 13.04 -39.79
C ILE A 19 -13.65 12.16 -39.20
N MET A 20 -12.57 11.94 -39.95
CA MET A 20 -11.41 11.19 -39.45
C MET A 20 -10.77 11.82 -38.22
N LEU A 21 -10.63 13.14 -38.18
CA LEU A 21 -10.08 13.85 -37.02
C LEU A 21 -10.99 13.72 -35.79
N LEU A 22 -12.30 13.85 -35.97
CA LEU A 22 -13.27 13.65 -34.88
C LEU A 22 -13.27 12.23 -34.35
N PHE A 23 -13.23 11.24 -35.22
CA PHE A 23 -13.10 9.83 -34.81
C PHE A 23 -11.78 9.57 -34.07
N GLY A 24 -10.68 10.10 -34.55
CA GLY A 24 -9.37 9.98 -33.91
C GLY A 24 -9.33 10.56 -32.50
N THR A 25 -9.94 11.74 -32.31
CA THR A 25 -10.00 12.38 -30.97
C THR A 25 -10.88 11.62 -29.98
N ILE A 26 -12.03 11.13 -30.40
CA ILE A 26 -12.94 10.33 -29.55
C ILE A 26 -12.29 8.99 -29.19
N PHE A 27 -11.68 8.32 -30.13
CA PHE A 27 -10.98 7.06 -29.89
C PHE A 27 -9.81 7.24 -28.94
N SER A 28 -8.98 8.26 -29.15
CA SER A 28 -7.85 8.60 -28.26
C SER A 28 -8.31 8.93 -26.84
N ALA A 29 -9.40 9.68 -26.67
CA ALA A 29 -9.94 10.03 -25.36
C ALA A 29 -10.47 8.80 -24.58
N ASN A 30 -11.10 7.85 -25.26
CA ASN A 30 -11.57 6.62 -24.65
C ASN A 30 -10.40 5.70 -24.25
N CYS A 31 -9.45 5.49 -25.15
CA CYS A 31 -8.26 4.69 -24.88
C CYS A 31 -7.45 5.25 -23.68
N MET A 32 -7.34 6.57 -23.57
CA MET A 32 -6.63 7.22 -22.47
C MET A 32 -7.35 7.07 -21.12
N LYS A 33 -8.68 6.98 -21.10
CA LYS A 33 -9.47 6.69 -19.89
C LYS A 33 -9.23 5.27 -19.37
N ASP A 34 -9.21 4.30 -20.26
CA ASP A 34 -9.03 2.89 -19.91
C ASP A 34 -7.62 2.67 -19.34
N ILE A 35 -6.58 3.16 -20.00
CA ILE A 35 -5.18 3.09 -19.52
C ILE A 35 -5.02 3.76 -18.17
N ARG A 36 -5.64 4.94 -17.96
CA ARG A 36 -5.54 5.66 -16.69
C ARG A 36 -6.19 4.89 -15.54
N ASN A 37 -7.36 4.30 -15.76
CA ASN A 37 -8.07 3.55 -14.73
C ASN A 37 -7.31 2.28 -14.34
N GLU A 38 -6.76 1.57 -15.30
CA GLU A 38 -5.92 0.38 -15.08
C GLU A 38 -4.65 0.73 -14.31
N SER A 39 -3.93 1.77 -14.74
CA SER A 39 -2.70 2.22 -14.05
C SER A 39 -2.95 2.69 -12.62
N VAL A 40 -4.09 3.34 -12.34
CA VAL A 40 -4.45 3.78 -10.98
C VAL A 40 -4.74 2.57 -10.09
N MET A 41 -5.48 1.58 -10.59
CA MET A 41 -5.77 0.36 -9.83
C MET A 41 -4.50 -0.46 -9.55
N GLU A 42 -3.62 -0.60 -10.52
CA GLU A 42 -2.33 -1.28 -10.34
C GLU A 42 -1.45 -0.55 -9.31
N MET A 43 -1.39 0.78 -9.39
CA MET A 43 -0.64 1.58 -8.42
C MET A 43 -1.23 1.44 -7.02
N GLU A 44 -2.54 1.51 -6.86
CA GLU A 44 -3.21 1.34 -5.57
C GLU A 44 -2.93 -0.05 -4.98
N SER A 45 -3.05 -1.11 -5.77
CA SER A 45 -2.75 -2.47 -5.33
C SER A 45 -1.29 -2.65 -4.92
N SER A 46 -0.36 -2.10 -5.70
CA SER A 46 1.08 -2.16 -5.41
C SER A 46 1.45 -1.40 -4.13
N ILE A 47 0.86 -0.22 -3.91
CA ILE A 47 1.04 0.56 -2.68
C ILE A 47 0.49 -0.24 -1.49
N ARG A 48 -0.70 -0.78 -1.58
CA ARG A 48 -1.34 -1.58 -0.52
C ARG A 48 -0.50 -2.81 -0.17
N GLU A 49 -0.04 -3.55 -1.17
CA GLU A 49 0.85 -4.70 -0.97
C GLU A 49 2.16 -4.31 -0.30
N SER A 50 2.75 -3.19 -0.70
CA SER A 50 3.97 -2.66 -0.08
C SER A 50 3.75 -2.29 1.39
N TYR A 51 2.63 -1.64 1.72
CA TYR A 51 2.27 -1.33 3.11
C TYR A 51 2.06 -2.59 3.94
N ASP A 52 1.31 -3.56 3.44
CA ASP A 52 1.08 -4.83 4.14
C ASP A 52 2.38 -5.59 4.39
N LYS A 53 3.27 -5.60 3.42
CA LYS A 53 4.59 -6.23 3.56
C LYS A 53 5.45 -5.52 4.60
N ASN A 54 5.45 -4.18 4.61
CA ASN A 54 6.20 -3.41 5.59
C ASN A 54 5.65 -3.64 7.00
N ILE A 55 4.33 -3.55 7.21
CA ILE A 55 3.70 -3.81 8.51
C ILE A 55 4.03 -5.22 9.01
N LYS A 56 3.91 -6.23 8.15
CA LYS A 56 4.27 -7.62 8.50
C LYS A 56 5.75 -7.74 8.90
N SER A 57 6.64 -7.04 8.20
CA SER A 57 8.07 -7.04 8.52
C SER A 57 8.34 -6.42 9.89
N GLU A 58 7.71 -5.27 10.20
CA GLU A 58 7.87 -4.60 11.49
C GLU A 58 7.31 -5.44 12.64
N VAL A 59 6.11 -5.99 12.48
CA VAL A 59 5.53 -6.91 13.48
C VAL A 59 6.40 -8.14 13.66
N SER A 60 6.95 -8.71 12.60
CA SER A 60 7.87 -9.85 12.67
C SER A 60 9.15 -9.53 13.45
N ALA A 61 9.66 -8.30 13.33
CA ALA A 61 10.81 -7.84 14.11
C ALA A 61 10.48 -7.81 15.61
N ALA A 62 9.33 -7.24 15.99
CA ALA A 62 8.89 -7.22 17.39
C ALA A 62 8.65 -8.63 17.96
N VAL A 63 8.02 -9.51 17.17
CA VAL A 63 7.84 -10.92 17.55
C VAL A 63 9.19 -11.64 17.74
N SER A 64 10.20 -11.31 16.94
CA SER A 64 11.53 -11.89 17.08
C SER A 64 12.20 -11.48 18.38
N VAL A 65 11.98 -10.23 18.83
CA VAL A 65 12.43 -9.76 20.15
C VAL A 65 11.74 -10.55 21.27
N ALA A 66 10.43 -10.67 21.21
CA ALA A 66 9.69 -11.46 22.21
C ALA A 66 10.16 -12.91 22.25
N LYS A 67 10.37 -13.51 21.07
CA LYS A 67 10.88 -14.88 20.95
C LYS A 67 12.27 -15.03 21.56
N HIS A 68 13.16 -14.07 21.36
CA HIS A 68 14.51 -14.10 21.93
C HIS A 68 14.46 -14.24 23.47
N TYR A 69 13.64 -13.43 24.14
CA TYR A 69 13.49 -13.52 25.60
C TYR A 69 12.75 -14.78 26.05
N TYR A 70 11.78 -15.25 25.27
CA TYR A 70 11.12 -16.52 25.52
C TYR A 70 12.13 -17.70 25.47
N ASP A 71 13.00 -17.72 24.48
CA ASP A 71 14.04 -18.75 24.33
C ASP A 71 15.03 -18.71 25.51
N GLN A 72 15.38 -17.54 26.05
CA GLN A 72 16.19 -17.39 27.26
C GLN A 72 15.48 -17.94 28.51
N TYR A 73 14.18 -17.71 28.63
CA TYR A 73 13.37 -18.32 29.67
C TYR A 73 13.35 -19.85 29.54
N GLN A 74 13.09 -20.36 28.34
CA GLN A 74 13.07 -21.83 28.10
C GLN A 74 14.43 -22.49 28.40
N SER A 75 15.51 -21.79 28.20
CA SER A 75 16.88 -22.25 28.49
C SER A 75 17.28 -22.11 29.98
N GLY A 76 16.39 -21.58 30.82
CA GLY A 76 16.67 -21.35 32.24
C GLY A 76 17.62 -20.19 32.54
N ILE A 77 17.93 -19.35 31.55
CA ILE A 77 18.81 -18.17 31.70
C ILE A 77 18.04 -17.04 32.43
N LEU A 78 16.76 -16.87 32.12
CA LEU A 78 15.88 -15.88 32.75
C LEU A 78 14.69 -16.56 33.43
N THR A 79 14.13 -15.92 34.45
CA THR A 79 12.81 -16.27 34.95
C THR A 79 11.73 -15.79 33.97
N GLU A 80 10.55 -16.38 34.02
CA GLU A 80 9.42 -16.01 33.18
C GLU A 80 9.08 -14.50 33.32
N GLU A 81 9.02 -14.01 34.54
CA GLU A 81 8.73 -12.60 34.83
C GLU A 81 9.77 -11.66 34.21
N LEU A 82 11.06 -12.02 34.36
CA LEU A 82 12.14 -11.20 33.85
C LEU A 82 12.18 -11.23 32.31
N ALA A 83 11.92 -12.37 31.69
CA ALA A 83 11.83 -12.49 30.25
C ALA A 83 10.67 -11.66 29.68
N LYS A 84 9.48 -11.74 30.28
CA LYS A 84 8.32 -10.91 29.89
C LYS A 84 8.61 -9.42 30.05
N LYS A 85 9.17 -9.02 31.19
CA LYS A 85 9.53 -7.62 31.44
C LYS A 85 10.54 -7.10 30.41
N ASN A 86 11.62 -7.81 30.17
CA ASN A 86 12.66 -7.38 29.23
C ASN A 86 12.14 -7.30 27.80
N ALA A 87 11.29 -8.26 27.39
CA ALA A 87 10.64 -8.21 26.09
C ALA A 87 9.75 -6.98 25.94
N ALA A 88 8.90 -6.71 26.95
CA ALA A 88 8.01 -5.56 26.96
C ALA A 88 8.79 -4.24 26.90
N ASP A 89 9.83 -4.09 27.75
CA ASP A 89 10.67 -2.90 27.81
C ASP A 89 11.36 -2.64 26.47
N GLN A 90 11.92 -3.68 25.86
CA GLN A 90 12.59 -3.54 24.57
C GLN A 90 11.61 -3.20 23.44
N ILE A 91 10.44 -3.83 23.38
CA ILE A 91 9.43 -3.53 22.37
C ILE A 91 8.83 -2.14 22.57
N ARG A 92 8.70 -1.67 23.83
CA ARG A 92 8.26 -0.31 24.16
C ARG A 92 9.19 0.75 23.56
N ASP A 93 10.48 0.47 23.50
CA ASP A 93 11.48 1.38 22.95
C ASP A 93 11.62 1.28 21.43
N MET A 94 11.11 0.24 20.81
CA MET A 94 11.15 0.08 19.35
C MET A 94 10.29 1.12 18.64
N ARG A 95 10.80 1.60 17.51
CA ARG A 95 10.10 2.54 16.62
C ARG A 95 10.21 2.06 15.19
N TYR A 96 9.23 2.42 14.38
CA TYR A 96 9.26 2.20 12.94
C TYR A 96 8.78 3.44 12.18
N GLY A 97 9.30 3.63 10.95
CA GLY A 97 9.03 4.84 10.18
C GLY A 97 9.41 6.11 10.96
N ASP A 98 8.68 7.20 10.74
CA ASP A 98 8.99 8.50 11.35
C ASP A 98 8.46 8.64 12.78
N SER A 99 7.36 7.97 13.12
CA SER A 99 6.68 8.14 14.42
C SER A 99 5.91 6.89 14.87
N GLY A 100 6.10 5.75 14.20
CA GLY A 100 5.44 4.51 14.53
C GLY A 100 5.97 3.91 15.84
N TYR A 101 5.11 3.23 16.57
CA TYR A 101 5.43 2.53 17.81
C TYR A 101 4.67 1.21 17.87
N PHE A 102 5.12 0.30 18.73
CA PHE A 102 4.45 -0.96 19.00
C PHE A 102 3.61 -0.86 20.26
N TRP A 103 2.50 -1.59 20.27
CA TRP A 103 1.74 -1.86 21.48
C TRP A 103 1.49 -3.35 21.60
N ILE A 104 1.29 -3.83 22.83
CA ILE A 104 0.98 -5.22 23.14
C ILE A 104 -0.21 -5.22 24.08
N ASP A 105 -1.24 -5.94 23.70
CA ASP A 105 -2.41 -6.21 24.52
C ASP A 105 -2.51 -7.69 24.85
N GLN A 106 -3.01 -8.01 26.03
CA GLN A 106 -3.45 -9.36 26.37
C GLN A 106 -4.81 -9.64 25.73
N SER A 107 -5.16 -10.91 25.67
CA SER A 107 -6.46 -11.35 25.14
C SER A 107 -7.68 -10.84 25.92
N ASP A 108 -7.50 -10.39 27.15
CA ASP A 108 -8.51 -9.78 28.01
C ASP A 108 -8.62 -8.25 27.82
N GLY A 109 -7.80 -7.66 26.94
CA GLY A 109 -7.77 -6.22 26.65
C GLY A 109 -6.85 -5.42 27.57
N THR A 110 -6.07 -6.07 28.45
CA THR A 110 -5.09 -5.39 29.29
C THR A 110 -3.90 -4.95 28.45
N ASN A 111 -3.52 -3.66 28.51
CA ASN A 111 -2.32 -3.17 27.86
C ASN A 111 -1.07 -3.64 28.60
N VAL A 112 -0.11 -4.19 27.85
CA VAL A 112 1.21 -4.59 28.38
C VAL A 112 2.29 -3.59 27.94
N VAL A 113 2.15 -3.06 26.73
CA VAL A 113 3.05 -2.05 26.15
C VAL A 113 2.23 -0.98 25.45
N LEU A 114 2.30 0.26 25.90
CA LEU A 114 1.63 1.41 25.29
C LEU A 114 2.42 2.71 25.53
N LEU A 115 3.65 2.81 25.06
CA LEU A 115 4.51 4.00 25.19
C LEU A 115 4.82 4.40 26.64
N GLY A 116 4.74 3.51 27.62
CA GLY A 116 4.94 3.83 29.02
C GLY A 116 3.83 4.72 29.61
N ARG A 117 2.59 4.56 29.14
CA ARG A 117 1.43 5.26 29.71
C ARG A 117 0.98 4.61 31.01
N ASP A 118 0.30 5.40 31.86
CA ASP A 118 -0.23 4.94 33.15
C ASP A 118 -1.23 3.77 33.04
N THR A 119 -1.62 3.38 31.83
CA THR A 119 -2.53 2.28 31.51
C THR A 119 -1.84 0.97 31.18
N GLU A 120 -0.52 0.92 31.23
CA GLU A 120 0.26 -0.31 31.05
C GLU A 120 0.25 -1.22 32.27
#